data_8853f25ac79222f3ce59eb3c4773c2da
#
_entry.id   8853f25ac79222f3ce59eb3c4773c2da
#
_cell.length_a   1.000
_cell.length_b   1.000
_cell.length_c   1.000
_cell.angle_alpha   90.00
_cell.angle_beta   90.00
_cell.angle_gamma   90.00
#
_symmetry.space_group_name_H-M   'P 1'
#
loop_
_entity.id
_entity.type
_entity.pdbx_description
1 polymer ?
#
loop_
_entity_poly.entity_id
_entity_poly.type
_entity_poly.pdbx_seq_one_letter_code
_entity_poly.pdbx_strand_id
1 'polypeptide(L)'
;MPSTVVKPYFCPVNVALSVIGGKWKPMILWQMTQGKKRFGDFQAAMPGVAHKVLTQQLRQLQRDGIIERIERKKPGPAVKYRLTPLGRTLRTSLNGLAEWGKTYHGVLGVVLV
;
A
#
# COMPACT_ATOMS: atom_id res chain seq x y z
N MET A 1 -17.64 0.22 2.34
CA MET A 1 -17.70 1.16 1.20
C MET A 1 -16.36 1.85 1.01
N PRO A 2 -15.84 1.82 -0.18
CA PRO A 2 -14.62 2.57 -0.46
C PRO A 2 -14.83 4.06 -0.18
N SER A 3 -13.79 4.75 0.24
CA SER A 3 -13.82 6.19 0.41
C SER A 3 -13.83 6.93 -0.92
N THR A 4 -13.51 6.23 -2.00
CA THR A 4 -13.41 6.78 -3.34
C THR A 4 -14.77 6.87 -4.01
N VAL A 5 -15.08 8.04 -4.54
CA VAL A 5 -16.30 8.25 -5.32
C VAL A 5 -15.99 7.96 -6.78
N VAL A 6 -16.74 7.02 -7.37
CA VAL A 6 -16.58 6.64 -8.77
C VAL A 6 -17.68 7.30 -9.59
N LYS A 7 -17.30 8.01 -10.65
CA LYS A 7 -18.25 8.66 -11.56
C LYS A 7 -18.81 7.64 -12.55
N PRO A 8 -19.99 7.89 -13.13
CA PRO A 8 -20.61 6.98 -14.09
C PRO A 8 -19.73 6.63 -15.29
N TYR A 9 -18.92 7.57 -15.73
CA TYR A 9 -17.90 7.31 -16.75
C TYR A 9 -16.54 7.50 -16.09
N PHE A 10 -15.64 6.56 -16.27
CA PHE A 10 -14.35 6.62 -15.61
C PHE A 10 -13.31 5.83 -16.38
N CYS A 11 -12.06 6.23 -16.20
CA CYS A 11 -10.92 5.45 -16.63
C CYS A 11 -10.58 4.43 -15.53
N PRO A 12 -10.53 3.13 -15.84
CA PRO A 12 -10.18 2.13 -14.82
C PRO A 12 -8.83 2.40 -14.15
N VAL A 13 -7.88 2.96 -14.87
CA VAL A 13 -6.58 3.32 -14.30
C VAL A 13 -6.75 4.43 -13.26
N ASN A 14 -7.59 5.42 -13.53
CA ASN A 14 -7.86 6.48 -12.57
C ASN A 14 -8.54 5.95 -11.31
N VAL A 15 -9.45 4.99 -11.46
CA VAL A 15 -10.07 4.34 -10.30
C VAL A 15 -9.01 3.67 -9.44
N ALA A 16 -8.13 2.88 -10.06
CA ALA A 16 -7.05 2.22 -9.34
C ALA A 16 -6.16 3.22 -8.61
N LEU A 17 -5.74 4.28 -9.29
CA LEU A 17 -4.86 5.29 -8.72
C LEU A 17 -5.54 6.09 -7.60
N SER A 18 -6.86 6.25 -7.64
CA SER A 18 -7.57 6.92 -6.56
C SER A 18 -7.55 6.11 -5.26
N VAL A 19 -7.42 4.80 -5.37
CA VAL A 19 -7.37 3.89 -4.21
C VAL A 19 -5.94 3.68 -3.73
N ILE A 20 -5.01 3.45 -4.65
CA ILE A 20 -3.63 3.06 -4.30
C ILE A 20 -2.57 4.10 -4.66
N GLY A 21 -2.98 5.24 -5.21
CA GLY A 21 -2.03 6.25 -5.68
C GLY A 21 -1.45 7.11 -4.58
N GLY A 22 -0.67 8.10 -5.00
CA GLY A 22 0.01 9.00 -4.10
C GLY A 22 1.43 8.55 -3.80
N LYS A 23 2.04 9.21 -2.84
CA LYS A 23 3.45 8.96 -2.51
C LYS A 23 3.64 7.71 -1.66
N TRP A 24 2.78 7.47 -0.68
CA TRP A 24 3.04 6.49 0.37
C TRP A 24 2.28 5.17 0.22
N LYS A 25 1.04 5.20 -0.31
CA LYS A 25 0.25 3.97 -0.44
C LYS A 25 0.90 2.90 -1.29
N PRO A 26 1.47 3.21 -2.46
CA PRO A 26 2.18 2.19 -3.23
C PRO A 26 3.32 1.54 -2.45
N MET A 27 4.06 2.32 -1.68
CA MET A 27 5.16 1.81 -0.85
C MET A 27 4.65 0.90 0.26
N ILE A 28 3.55 1.29 0.91
CA ILE A 28 2.91 0.48 1.95
C ILE A 28 2.48 -0.86 1.36
N LEU A 29 1.78 -0.83 0.24
CA LEU A 29 1.26 -2.04 -0.40
C LEU A 29 2.37 -2.95 -0.90
N TRP A 30 3.44 -2.36 -1.44
CA TRP A 30 4.61 -3.13 -1.87
C TRP A 30 5.22 -3.89 -0.70
N GLN A 31 5.36 -3.25 0.47
CA GLN A 31 5.82 -3.92 1.69
C GLN A 31 4.89 -5.08 2.06
N MET A 32 3.59 -4.89 1.93
CA MET A 32 2.61 -5.89 2.35
C MET A 32 2.52 -7.08 1.41
N THR A 33 3.03 -6.99 0.19
CA THR A 33 3.13 -8.16 -0.68
C THR A 33 4.13 -9.19 -0.12
N GLN A 34 4.99 -8.76 0.81
CA GLN A 34 5.97 -9.63 1.47
C GLN A 34 5.40 -10.31 2.71
N GLY A 35 4.17 -10.01 3.09
CA GLY A 35 3.51 -10.60 4.24
C GLY A 35 2.98 -9.56 5.23
N LYS A 36 2.63 -10.04 6.42
CA LYS A 36 2.12 -9.19 7.48
C LYS A 36 3.18 -8.21 7.95
N LYS A 37 2.75 -6.99 8.28
CA LYS A 37 3.65 -5.93 8.73
C LYS A 37 3.10 -5.26 9.99
N ARG A 38 4.02 -4.85 10.85
CA ARG A 38 3.73 -3.98 11.98
C ARG A 38 3.94 -2.54 11.56
N PHE A 39 3.38 -1.62 12.33
CA PHE A 39 3.56 -0.18 12.08
C PHE A 39 5.05 0.19 11.97
N GLY A 40 5.87 -0.31 12.90
CA GLY A 40 7.30 -0.05 12.88
C GLY A 40 8.04 -0.56 11.65
N ASP A 41 7.55 -1.65 11.04
CA ASP A 41 8.15 -2.17 9.80
C ASP A 41 7.98 -1.16 8.66
N PHE A 42 6.82 -0.53 8.58
CA PHE A 42 6.58 0.51 7.58
C PHE A 42 7.48 1.72 7.82
N GLN A 43 7.60 2.15 9.08
CA GLN A 43 8.46 3.29 9.42
C GLN A 43 9.90 3.02 9.03
N ALA A 44 10.40 1.82 9.30
CA ALA A 44 11.77 1.45 8.96
C ALA A 44 12.01 1.41 7.45
N ALA A 45 11.02 0.97 6.67
CA ALA A 45 11.13 0.83 5.22
C ALA A 45 10.82 2.12 4.46
N MET A 46 10.25 3.12 5.13
CA MET A 46 9.75 4.34 4.49
C MET A 46 10.38 5.57 5.16
N PRO A 47 11.67 5.82 4.92
CA PRO A 47 12.35 6.96 5.55
C PRO A 47 11.65 8.28 5.25
N GLY A 48 11.48 9.08 6.28
CA GLY A 48 10.87 10.39 6.15
C GLY A 48 9.35 10.41 6.27
N VAL A 49 8.69 9.25 6.41
CA VAL A 49 7.24 9.24 6.62
C VAL A 49 6.92 9.67 8.05
N ALA A 50 6.08 10.68 8.20
CA ALA A 50 5.62 11.11 9.51
C ALA A 50 4.62 10.09 10.08
N HIS A 51 4.68 9.88 11.38
CA HIS A 51 3.77 8.96 12.08
C HIS A 51 2.30 9.25 11.74
N LYS A 52 1.91 10.53 11.77
CA LYS A 52 0.55 10.95 11.46
C LYS A 52 0.15 10.59 10.02
N VAL A 53 1.05 10.80 9.08
CA VAL A 53 0.79 10.50 7.67
C VAL A 53 0.65 9.01 7.46
N LEU A 54 1.55 8.22 8.02
CA LEU A 54 1.47 6.76 7.91
C LEU A 54 0.17 6.23 8.50
N THR A 55 -0.22 6.74 9.67
CA THR A 55 -1.49 6.37 10.31
C THR A 55 -2.68 6.68 9.39
N GLN A 56 -2.69 7.85 8.78
CA GLN A 56 -3.77 8.26 7.87
C GLN A 56 -3.84 7.36 6.65
N GLN A 57 -2.69 7.04 6.06
CA GLN A 57 -2.63 6.18 4.87
C GLN A 57 -3.12 4.77 5.18
N LEU A 58 -2.71 4.21 6.30
CA LEU A 58 -3.17 2.89 6.72
C LEU A 58 -4.68 2.88 6.96
N ARG A 59 -5.23 3.92 7.60
CA ARG A 59 -6.67 4.03 7.82
C ARG A 59 -7.45 4.12 6.52
N GLN A 60 -6.95 4.87 5.54
CA GLN A 60 -7.60 4.98 4.24
C GLN A 60 -7.61 3.64 3.52
N LEU A 61 -6.50 2.91 3.54
CA LEU A 61 -6.44 1.59 2.93
C LEU A 61 -7.36 0.58 3.62
N GLN A 62 -7.51 0.66 4.94
CA GLN A 62 -8.47 -0.15 5.68
C GLN A 62 -9.90 0.18 5.27
N ARG A 63 -10.22 1.46 5.20
CA ARG A 63 -11.55 1.94 4.84
C ARG A 63 -11.95 1.51 3.42
N ASP A 64 -10.97 1.50 2.51
CA ASP A 64 -11.19 1.08 1.13
C ASP A 64 -11.17 -0.46 0.97
N GLY A 65 -10.99 -1.19 2.07
CA GLY A 65 -11.06 -2.65 2.04
C GLY A 65 -9.82 -3.34 1.48
N ILE A 66 -8.70 -2.65 1.40
CA ILE A 66 -7.47 -3.17 0.80
C ILE A 66 -6.61 -3.90 1.83
N ILE A 67 -6.57 -3.38 3.05
CA ILE A 67 -5.83 -3.99 4.15
C ILE A 67 -6.74 -4.15 5.34
N GLU A 68 -6.34 -5.02 6.27
CA GLU A 68 -7.03 -5.17 7.54
C GLU A 68 -6.02 -5.15 8.68
N ARG A 69 -6.49 -4.62 9.81
CA ARG A 69 -5.73 -4.54 11.03
C ARG A 69 -6.05 -5.75 11.88
N ILE A 70 -5.01 -6.47 12.29
CA ILE A 70 -5.15 -7.67 13.10
C ILE A 70 -4.60 -7.36 14.48
N GLU A 71 -5.42 -7.56 15.47
CA GLU A 71 -5.04 -7.35 16.85
C GLU A 71 -4.95 -8.71 17.55
N ARG A 72 -3.80 -8.95 18.19
CA ARG A 72 -3.61 -10.13 19.01
C ARG A 72 -3.41 -9.68 20.46
N LYS A 73 -4.16 -10.28 21.38
CA LYS A 73 -4.16 -9.88 22.77
C LYS A 73 -3.19 -10.69 23.63
N LYS A 74 -2.78 -11.87 23.18
CA LYS A 74 -1.87 -12.74 23.93
C LYS A 74 -0.66 -13.10 23.09
N PRO A 75 0.55 -13.09 23.66
CA PRO A 75 0.91 -12.86 25.08
C PRO A 75 0.80 -11.40 25.53
N GLY A 76 0.46 -10.49 24.69
CA GLY A 76 0.25 -9.08 24.97
C GLY A 76 -0.31 -8.39 23.74
N PRO A 77 -0.65 -7.10 23.82
CA PRO A 77 -1.17 -6.36 22.67
C PRO A 77 -0.17 -6.38 21.52
N ALA A 78 -0.60 -6.83 20.38
CA ALA A 78 0.20 -6.80 19.15
C ALA A 78 -0.72 -6.49 17.98
N VAL A 79 -0.32 -5.53 17.16
CA VAL A 79 -1.08 -5.10 16.00
C VAL A 79 -0.25 -5.34 14.75
N LYS A 80 -0.85 -6.04 13.79
CA LYS A 80 -0.26 -6.25 12.48
C LYS A 80 -1.28 -5.86 11.41
N TYR A 81 -0.79 -5.59 10.23
CA TYR A 81 -1.61 -5.29 9.07
C TYR A 81 -1.36 -6.37 8.02
N ARG A 82 -2.39 -6.74 7.31
CA ARG A 82 -2.28 -7.68 6.19
C ARG A 82 -3.22 -7.26 5.06
N LEU A 83 -2.92 -7.75 3.86
CA LEU A 83 -3.80 -7.55 2.72
C LEU A 83 -5.08 -8.37 2.91
N THR A 84 -6.22 -7.77 2.58
CA THR A 84 -7.49 -8.50 2.48
C THR A 84 -7.48 -9.37 1.21
N PRO A 85 -8.44 -10.27 1.02
CA PRO A 85 -8.58 -10.96 -0.27
C PRO A 85 -8.59 -9.99 -1.46
N LEU A 86 -9.32 -8.87 -1.34
CA LEU A 86 -9.32 -7.84 -2.38
C LEU A 86 -7.92 -7.24 -2.56
N GLY A 87 -7.25 -6.90 -1.46
CA GLY A 87 -5.91 -6.34 -1.52
C GLY A 87 -4.90 -7.30 -2.17
N ARG A 88 -5.06 -8.59 -1.97
CA ARG A 88 -4.17 -9.58 -2.59
C ARG A 88 -4.29 -9.60 -4.11
N THR A 89 -5.41 -9.18 -4.67
CA THR A 89 -5.55 -9.08 -6.13
C THR A 89 -4.63 -8.02 -6.74
N LEU A 90 -4.13 -7.09 -5.94
CA LEU A 90 -3.17 -6.07 -6.40
C LEU A 90 -1.76 -6.61 -6.60
N ARG A 91 -1.46 -7.80 -6.08
CA ARG A 91 -0.09 -8.34 -6.10
C ARG A 91 0.49 -8.39 -7.51
N THR A 92 -0.26 -8.91 -8.46
CA THR A 92 0.18 -9.00 -9.86
C THR A 92 0.43 -7.61 -10.45
N SER A 93 -0.47 -6.66 -10.19
CA SER A 93 -0.34 -5.30 -10.69
C SER A 93 0.87 -4.60 -10.08
N LEU A 94 1.10 -4.76 -8.79
CA LEU A 94 2.26 -4.18 -8.12
C LEU A 94 3.57 -4.78 -8.62
N ASN A 95 3.60 -6.09 -8.86
CA ASN A 95 4.77 -6.73 -9.45
C ASN A 95 5.06 -6.16 -10.84
N GLY A 96 4.04 -5.96 -11.64
CA GLY A 96 4.19 -5.35 -12.96
C GLY A 96 4.72 -3.93 -12.90
N LEU A 97 4.21 -3.14 -11.95
CA LEU A 97 4.70 -1.79 -11.74
C LEU A 97 6.16 -1.78 -11.29
N ALA A 98 6.54 -2.70 -10.40
CA ALA A 98 7.92 -2.81 -9.95
C ALA A 98 8.86 -3.13 -11.12
N GLU A 99 8.47 -4.07 -11.98
CA GLU A 99 9.27 -4.42 -13.15
C GLU A 99 9.39 -3.24 -14.11
N TRP A 100 8.30 -2.53 -14.35
CA TRP A 100 8.34 -1.35 -15.20
C TRP A 100 9.23 -0.27 -14.59
N GLY A 101 9.15 -0.07 -13.27
CA GLY A 101 10.00 0.89 -12.57
C GLY A 101 11.48 0.60 -12.75
N LYS A 102 11.88 -0.67 -12.67
CA LYS A 102 13.26 -1.09 -12.91
C LYS A 102 13.68 -0.79 -14.34
N THR A 103 12.79 -1.04 -15.30
CA THR A 103 13.06 -0.74 -16.72
C THR A 103 13.29 0.76 -16.91
N TYR A 104 12.44 1.57 -16.33
CA TYR A 104 12.54 3.02 -16.42
C TYR A 104 13.85 3.55 -15.81
N HIS A 105 14.25 3.00 -14.68
CA HIS A 105 15.54 3.30 -14.06
C HIS A 105 16.69 3.03 -15.04
N GLY A 106 16.65 1.88 -15.70
CA GLY A 106 17.66 1.52 -16.69
C GLY A 106 17.77 2.53 -17.82
N VAL A 107 16.61 3.00 -18.31
CA VAL A 107 16.56 4.00 -19.38
C VAL A 107 17.14 5.34 -18.93
N LEU A 108 16.80 5.77 -17.70
CA LEU A 108 17.25 7.06 -17.19
C LEU A 108 18.66 7.03 -16.60
N GLY A 109 19.20 5.83 -16.32
CA GLY A 109 20.46 5.70 -15.63
C GLY A 109 20.38 6.14 -14.17
N VAL A 110 19.18 6.16 -13.58
CA VAL A 110 18.97 6.56 -12.19
C VAL A 110 19.24 5.40 -11.26
N VAL A 111 19.90 5.67 -10.12
CA VAL A 111 20.19 4.65 -9.12
C VAL A 111 18.94 4.37 -8.27
N LEU A 112 18.63 3.09 -8.11
CA LEU A 112 17.53 2.66 -7.28
C LEU A 112 17.98 2.59 -5.83
N VAL A 113 17.35 3.35 -4.97
CA VAL A 113 17.65 3.36 -3.55
C VAL A 113 16.50 2.81 -2.73
#